data_2c5f22b24463bcab85119ddd53456582
#
_entry.id   2c5f22b24463bcab85119ddd53456582
#
_cell.length_a   1.000
_cell.length_b   1.000
_cell.length_c   1.000
_cell.angle_alpha   90.00
_cell.angle_beta   90.00
_cell.angle_gamma   90.00
#
_symmetry.space_group_name_H-M   'P 1'
#
loop_
_entity.id
_entity.type
_entity.pdbx_description
1 polymer ?
#
loop_
_entity_poly.entity_id
_entity_poly.type
_entity_poly.pdbx_seq_one_letter_code
_entity_poly.pdbx_strand_id
1 'polypeptide(L)'
;MKTSAGFVATLAAASLLPAKLGAAVRAARHGSDVARLRFAVIGINHGHINSQVDATTKGGGEFVSFFAKEPELRAAFAKRYPNVKVAKDEREILEDPTIQLVLTAGIPVERAPLGIRVMQHGKDFMSDKPGITTLDQLADVRRVQAETKRIYSIMYSERFESSATVKAGELVKAGAIGQVIQTVGLGPHRVHPPERPDWFWEPANYGGIICDIASHQFDQFLFFTGSTSGEVVASQVRNVHHPEHPRFEDFGDVMVRGNGGTGYIRVDWFTPAGLPTWGDGRLTVLGTDGYMELRKYVDIGGSTKGGDHLILVDQKGVTRVDCKNVEKPYGRQLVDDVLNRTETAMTQAHCFLAMELAIRAQQMANRVAG
;
A
#
# COMPACT_ATOMS: atom_id res chain seq x y z
N MET A 1 -14.05 71.19 -37.52
CA MET A 1 -12.83 72.04 -37.65
C MET A 1 -11.60 71.15 -37.30
N LYS A 2 -10.73 71.02 -38.31
CA LYS A 2 -9.31 70.65 -38.30
C LYS A 2 -8.97 69.29 -37.68
N THR A 3 -8.76 68.20 -38.45
CA THR A 3 -7.58 67.80 -39.31
C THR A 3 -6.25 67.69 -38.58
N SER A 4 -5.71 66.49 -38.53
CA SER A 4 -4.52 65.96 -39.22
C SER A 4 -4.05 64.70 -38.53
N ALA A 5 -3.99 63.54 -39.09
CA ALA A 5 -3.16 63.02 -40.18
C ALA A 5 -1.74 62.59 -39.69
N GLY A 6 -1.48 61.31 -39.90
CA GLY A 6 -0.19 60.73 -40.27
C GLY A 6 0.58 60.09 -39.10
N PHE A 7 1.11 58.91 -39.14
CA PHE A 7 1.93 58.25 -40.15
C PHE A 7 2.03 56.75 -39.87
N VAL A 8 2.02 55.97 -40.89
CA VAL A 8 2.28 54.55 -41.00
C VAL A 8 3.79 54.30 -40.83
N ALA A 9 4.20 53.29 -40.10
CA ALA A 9 5.44 52.58 -40.34
C ALA A 9 5.31 51.10 -39.97
N THR A 10 5.15 50.31 -40.97
CA THR A 10 5.36 48.88 -41.03
C THR A 10 6.82 48.55 -40.82
N LEU A 11 7.14 47.65 -39.89
CA LEU A 11 8.41 46.87 -39.93
C LEU A 11 8.08 45.43 -39.54
N ALA A 12 8.01 44.58 -40.55
CA ALA A 12 8.04 43.13 -40.44
C ALA A 12 9.48 42.72 -40.09
N ALA A 13 9.63 42.00 -38.98
CA ALA A 13 10.82 41.21 -38.71
C ALA A 13 10.39 39.78 -38.44
N ALA A 14 10.50 38.96 -39.48
CA ALA A 14 10.44 37.51 -39.37
C ALA A 14 11.70 37.03 -38.64
N SER A 15 11.57 36.43 -37.47
CA SER A 15 12.59 35.62 -36.85
C SER A 15 12.18 34.17 -36.86
N LEU A 16 12.82 33.45 -37.77
CA LEU A 16 12.88 31.98 -37.84
C LEU A 16 13.47 31.44 -36.52
N LEU A 17 12.68 30.71 -35.77
CA LEU A 17 13.18 29.82 -34.73
C LEU A 17 13.14 28.38 -35.25
N PRO A 18 14.20 27.58 -35.09
CA PRO A 18 14.28 26.26 -35.68
C PRO A 18 13.41 25.26 -34.88
N ALA A 19 12.46 24.65 -35.57
CA ALA A 19 11.78 23.43 -35.13
C ALA A 19 12.77 22.28 -35.13
N LYS A 20 13.45 22.02 -34.02
CA LYS A 20 14.21 20.78 -33.73
C LYS A 20 14.54 20.68 -32.23
N LEU A 21 13.54 20.51 -31.39
CA LEU A 21 13.73 20.02 -30.00
C LEU A 21 12.51 19.20 -29.54
N GLY A 22 12.02 18.32 -30.38
CA GLY A 22 10.85 17.49 -30.08
C GLY A 22 11.04 16.00 -30.32
N ALA A 23 12.27 15.53 -30.57
CA ALA A 23 12.52 14.14 -31.00
C ALA A 23 13.54 13.37 -30.13
N ALA A 24 13.98 13.89 -28.99
CA ALA A 24 15.05 13.26 -28.20
C ALA A 24 14.59 12.61 -26.88
N VAL A 25 13.30 12.52 -26.59
CA VAL A 25 12.80 11.92 -25.31
C VAL A 25 12.10 10.57 -25.52
N ARG A 26 12.05 10.03 -26.72
CA ARG A 26 11.29 8.79 -27.02
C ARG A 26 12.10 7.57 -27.46
N ALA A 27 13.42 7.57 -27.30
CA ALA A 27 14.30 6.49 -27.76
C ALA A 27 15.33 6.06 -26.71
N ALA A 28 14.89 5.84 -25.44
CA ALA A 28 15.76 5.22 -24.42
C ALA A 28 14.96 4.19 -23.61
N ARG A 29 14.32 3.24 -24.28
CA ARG A 29 13.67 2.08 -23.64
C ARG A 29 13.78 0.85 -24.53
N HIS A 30 14.98 0.34 -24.69
CA HIS A 30 15.32 -1.04 -24.99
C HIS A 30 16.83 -1.17 -24.78
N GLY A 31 17.23 -1.25 -23.52
CA GLY A 31 18.59 -1.44 -23.10
C GLY A 31 18.65 -2.37 -21.92
N SER A 32 19.12 -3.59 -22.19
CA SER A 32 19.60 -4.63 -21.27
C SER A 32 18.60 -5.16 -20.23
N ASP A 33 18.29 -6.46 -20.30
CA ASP A 33 17.66 -7.32 -19.29
C ASP A 33 18.51 -7.50 -18.02
N VAL A 34 19.35 -6.55 -17.67
CA VAL A 34 20.13 -6.59 -16.42
C VAL A 34 19.25 -6.07 -15.31
N ALA A 35 19.00 -6.92 -14.32
CA ALA A 35 18.28 -6.54 -13.12
C ALA A 35 18.95 -5.33 -12.46
N ARG A 36 18.14 -4.31 -12.16
CA ARG A 36 18.62 -3.05 -11.60
C ARG A 36 18.92 -3.17 -10.10
N LEU A 37 18.27 -4.11 -9.41
CA LEU A 37 18.32 -4.29 -7.97
C LEU A 37 18.23 -5.78 -7.65
N ARG A 38 19.02 -6.27 -6.70
CA ARG A 38 18.91 -7.65 -6.20
C ARG A 38 18.20 -7.67 -4.85
N PHE A 39 17.19 -8.56 -4.74
CA PHE A 39 16.42 -8.68 -3.51
C PHE A 39 16.28 -10.12 -3.04
N ALA A 40 16.02 -10.27 -1.74
CA ALA A 40 15.77 -11.54 -1.11
C ALA A 40 14.47 -11.52 -0.28
N VAL A 41 14.03 -12.68 0.17
CA VAL A 41 12.86 -12.85 1.03
C VAL A 41 13.27 -13.54 2.33
N ILE A 42 12.78 -13.01 3.48
CA ILE A 42 12.91 -13.65 4.78
C ILE A 42 11.52 -13.71 5.44
N GLY A 43 10.99 -14.93 5.68
CA GLY A 43 9.65 -15.13 6.25
C GLY A 43 8.53 -15.07 5.20
N ILE A 44 7.77 -16.15 5.09
CA ILE A 44 6.78 -16.40 4.03
C ILE A 44 5.46 -16.95 4.57
N ASN A 45 5.11 -16.60 5.82
CA ASN A 45 3.94 -17.14 6.52
C ASN A 45 2.60 -16.65 5.97
N HIS A 46 2.62 -15.63 5.09
CA HIS A 46 1.42 -15.09 4.44
C HIS A 46 1.58 -15.05 2.91
N GLY A 47 0.48 -15.38 2.20
CA GLY A 47 0.46 -15.49 0.74
C GLY A 47 0.78 -14.20 -0.03
N HIS A 48 0.69 -13.02 0.61
CA HIS A 48 1.04 -11.73 0.02
C HIS A 48 2.51 -11.63 -0.41
N ILE A 49 3.39 -12.49 0.11
CA ILE A 49 4.78 -12.53 -0.35
C ILE A 49 4.90 -12.70 -1.86
N ASN A 50 3.97 -13.45 -2.48
CA ASN A 50 4.00 -13.67 -3.92
C ASN A 50 3.76 -12.37 -4.70
N SER A 51 2.80 -11.54 -4.26
CA SER A 51 2.54 -10.24 -4.89
C SER A 51 3.67 -9.24 -4.65
N GLN A 52 4.32 -9.28 -3.48
CA GLN A 52 5.51 -8.48 -3.20
C GLN A 52 6.66 -8.84 -4.16
N VAL A 53 6.95 -10.14 -4.34
CA VAL A 53 7.95 -10.63 -5.28
C VAL A 53 7.60 -10.19 -6.71
N ASP A 54 6.34 -10.38 -7.12
CA ASP A 54 5.88 -10.01 -8.46
C ASP A 54 6.00 -8.50 -8.72
N ALA A 55 5.60 -7.65 -7.77
CA ALA A 55 5.69 -6.20 -7.89
C ALA A 55 7.15 -5.73 -7.99
N THR A 56 8.03 -6.28 -7.14
CA THR A 56 9.45 -5.92 -7.12
C THR A 56 10.16 -6.39 -8.40
N THR A 57 9.85 -7.60 -8.88
CA THR A 57 10.41 -8.14 -10.12
C THR A 57 9.97 -7.32 -11.34
N LYS A 58 8.67 -6.99 -11.44
CA LYS A 58 8.15 -6.10 -12.50
C LYS A 58 8.76 -4.70 -12.43
N GLY A 59 9.16 -4.26 -11.25
CA GLY A 59 9.87 -3.00 -11.03
C GLY A 59 11.34 -3.01 -11.49
N GLY A 60 11.90 -4.17 -11.86
CA GLY A 60 13.29 -4.36 -12.29
C GLY A 60 14.19 -4.95 -11.20
N GLY A 61 13.62 -5.60 -10.18
CA GLY A 61 14.35 -6.37 -9.19
C GLY A 61 14.61 -7.81 -9.63
N GLU A 62 15.76 -8.36 -9.24
CA GLU A 62 16.13 -9.77 -9.36
C GLU A 62 15.91 -10.49 -8.02
N PHE A 63 15.05 -11.50 -8.01
CA PHE A 63 14.82 -12.35 -6.85
C PHE A 63 15.92 -13.40 -6.75
N VAL A 64 16.84 -13.27 -5.81
CA VAL A 64 18.06 -14.08 -5.77
C VAL A 64 18.10 -15.14 -4.69
N SER A 65 17.44 -14.92 -3.55
CA SER A 65 17.50 -15.85 -2.41
C SER A 65 16.29 -15.71 -1.49
N PHE A 66 15.96 -16.78 -0.77
CA PHE A 66 14.96 -16.70 0.29
C PHE A 66 15.29 -17.63 1.48
N PHE A 67 14.73 -17.27 2.63
CA PHE A 67 14.76 -18.09 3.85
C PHE A 67 13.39 -18.11 4.53
N ALA A 68 13.00 -19.26 5.04
CA ALA A 68 11.86 -19.45 5.94
C ALA A 68 12.20 -20.49 7.00
N LYS A 69 11.70 -20.28 8.21
CA LYS A 69 11.92 -21.19 9.33
C LYS A 69 11.17 -22.52 9.12
N GLU A 70 9.96 -22.45 8.59
CA GLU A 70 9.03 -23.55 8.44
C GLU A 70 9.39 -24.41 7.21
N PRO A 71 9.74 -25.70 7.39
CA PRO A 71 10.20 -26.55 6.29
C PRO A 71 9.16 -26.72 5.18
N GLU A 72 7.88 -26.82 5.52
CA GLU A 72 6.77 -27.03 4.59
C GLU A 72 6.57 -25.79 3.70
N LEU A 73 6.56 -24.61 4.31
CA LEU A 73 6.45 -23.33 3.57
C LEU A 73 7.66 -23.15 2.66
N ARG A 74 8.86 -23.44 3.17
CA ARG A 74 10.10 -23.37 2.40
C ARG A 74 10.08 -24.31 1.18
N ALA A 75 9.61 -25.55 1.34
CA ALA A 75 9.49 -26.50 0.25
C ALA A 75 8.46 -26.07 -0.81
N ALA A 76 7.29 -25.58 -0.38
CA ALA A 76 6.27 -25.05 -1.27
C ALA A 76 6.76 -23.82 -2.05
N PHE A 77 7.46 -22.91 -1.39
CA PHE A 77 7.99 -21.69 -2.00
C PHE A 77 9.14 -22.00 -2.97
N ALA A 78 10.04 -22.95 -2.64
CA ALA A 78 11.08 -23.42 -3.54
C ALA A 78 10.51 -24.04 -4.82
N LYS A 79 9.40 -24.78 -4.72
CA LYS A 79 8.69 -25.33 -5.89
C LYS A 79 8.13 -24.24 -6.80
N ARG A 80 7.66 -23.13 -6.22
CA ARG A 80 7.15 -21.98 -6.98
C ARG A 80 8.28 -21.18 -7.65
N TYR A 81 9.43 -21.07 -6.99
CA TYR A 81 10.59 -20.31 -7.47
C TYR A 81 11.83 -21.21 -7.59
N PRO A 82 11.84 -22.18 -8.55
CA PRO A 82 12.85 -23.24 -8.61
C PRO A 82 14.27 -22.75 -8.91
N ASN A 83 14.41 -21.55 -9.47
CA ASN A 83 15.71 -20.96 -9.82
C ASN A 83 16.25 -20.01 -8.75
N VAL A 84 15.55 -19.86 -7.62
CA VAL A 84 15.94 -18.98 -6.53
C VAL A 84 16.66 -19.78 -5.45
N LYS A 85 17.78 -19.27 -4.96
CA LYS A 85 18.59 -19.94 -3.94
C LYS A 85 17.81 -20.03 -2.62
N VAL A 86 17.76 -21.22 -2.04
CA VAL A 86 17.30 -21.41 -0.66
C VAL A 86 18.48 -21.16 0.28
N ALA A 87 18.41 -20.09 1.07
CA ALA A 87 19.43 -19.79 2.06
C ALA A 87 19.35 -20.76 3.25
N LYS A 88 20.49 -21.05 3.89
CA LYS A 88 20.58 -21.93 5.05
C LYS A 88 19.94 -21.30 6.29
N ASP A 89 20.17 -20.02 6.45
CA ASP A 89 19.68 -19.21 7.55
C ASP A 89 19.50 -17.74 7.11
N GLU A 90 18.99 -16.90 8.00
CA GLU A 90 18.78 -15.48 7.80
C GLU A 90 20.11 -14.73 7.55
N ARG A 91 21.19 -15.13 8.21
CA ARG A 91 22.49 -14.46 8.12
C ARG A 91 23.08 -14.52 6.72
N GLU A 92 22.88 -15.63 6.01
CA GLU A 92 23.35 -15.78 4.64
C GLU A 92 22.77 -14.70 3.70
N ILE A 93 21.55 -14.22 3.97
CA ILE A 93 20.91 -13.12 3.25
C ILE A 93 21.39 -11.77 3.78
N LEU A 94 21.43 -11.61 5.10
CA LEU A 94 21.79 -10.34 5.72
C LEU A 94 23.25 -9.94 5.48
N GLU A 95 24.15 -10.91 5.43
CA GLU A 95 25.59 -10.70 5.23
C GLU A 95 25.99 -10.65 3.74
N ASP A 96 25.11 -11.03 2.80
CA ASP A 96 25.40 -10.93 1.36
C ASP A 96 25.40 -9.46 0.89
N PRO A 97 26.58 -8.88 0.52
CA PRO A 97 26.68 -7.48 0.13
C PRO A 97 25.99 -7.15 -1.20
N THR A 98 25.63 -8.17 -1.98
CA THR A 98 24.99 -8.00 -3.28
C THR A 98 23.46 -7.82 -3.18
N ILE A 99 22.85 -8.15 -2.04
CA ILE A 99 21.42 -7.99 -1.78
C ILE A 99 21.19 -6.59 -1.21
N GLN A 100 20.32 -5.83 -1.86
CA GLN A 100 20.03 -4.44 -1.51
C GLN A 100 18.69 -4.28 -0.78
N LEU A 101 17.72 -5.17 -1.05
CA LEU A 101 16.36 -5.11 -0.50
C LEU A 101 15.95 -6.48 0.04
N VAL A 102 15.30 -6.48 1.21
CA VAL A 102 14.72 -7.70 1.80
C VAL A 102 13.22 -7.51 1.94
N LEU A 103 12.46 -8.49 1.44
CA LEU A 103 11.00 -8.56 1.55
C LEU A 103 10.60 -9.54 2.65
N THR A 104 9.44 -9.31 3.27
CA THR A 104 8.87 -10.27 4.22
C THR A 104 7.33 -10.28 4.20
N ALA A 105 6.78 -11.47 4.35
CA ALA A 105 5.43 -11.71 4.81
C ALA A 105 5.42 -12.77 5.93
N GLY A 106 6.38 -12.68 6.82
CA GLY A 106 6.47 -13.47 8.05
C GLY A 106 5.33 -13.19 9.03
N ILE A 107 5.35 -13.80 10.20
CA ILE A 107 4.38 -13.53 11.26
C ILE A 107 4.45 -12.04 11.64
N PRO A 108 3.33 -11.32 11.73
CA PRO A 108 3.33 -9.86 11.87
C PRO A 108 4.21 -9.31 13.00
N VAL A 109 4.16 -9.92 14.19
CA VAL A 109 4.98 -9.47 15.34
C VAL A 109 6.49 -9.58 15.10
N GLU A 110 6.94 -10.44 14.19
CA GLU A 110 8.35 -10.65 13.85
C GLU A 110 8.87 -9.68 12.78
N ARG A 111 7.97 -8.97 12.06
CA ARG A 111 8.32 -8.15 10.89
C ARG A 111 9.17 -6.92 11.25
N ALA A 112 8.76 -6.16 12.27
CA ALA A 112 9.53 -4.99 12.71
C ALA A 112 10.92 -5.35 13.27
N PRO A 113 11.08 -6.35 14.15
CA PRO A 113 12.41 -6.84 14.56
C PRO A 113 13.30 -7.29 13.39
N LEU A 114 12.73 -7.96 12.39
CA LEU A 114 13.46 -8.32 11.18
C LEU A 114 13.89 -7.07 10.38
N GLY A 115 12.98 -6.13 10.15
CA GLY A 115 13.30 -4.90 9.42
C GLY A 115 14.40 -4.08 10.07
N ILE A 116 14.45 -4.03 11.41
CA ILE A 116 15.54 -3.42 12.17
C ILE A 116 16.87 -4.10 11.84
N ARG A 117 16.94 -5.44 11.91
CA ARG A 117 18.17 -6.19 11.57
C ARG A 117 18.58 -5.97 10.12
N VAL A 118 17.62 -5.97 9.19
CA VAL A 118 17.86 -5.72 7.75
C VAL A 118 18.49 -4.34 7.55
N MET A 119 17.92 -3.28 8.13
CA MET A 119 18.45 -1.92 8.02
C MET A 119 19.82 -1.77 8.66
N GLN A 120 20.09 -2.42 9.79
CA GLN A 120 21.40 -2.45 10.45
C GLN A 120 22.48 -3.16 9.61
N HIS A 121 22.08 -4.09 8.73
CA HIS A 121 22.98 -4.71 7.75
C HIS A 121 23.09 -3.89 6.44
N GLY A 122 22.63 -2.64 6.45
CA GLY A 122 22.76 -1.73 5.33
C GLY A 122 21.85 -2.03 4.14
N LYS A 123 20.76 -2.76 4.34
CA LYS A 123 19.77 -3.13 3.30
C LYS A 123 18.45 -2.40 3.54
N ASP A 124 17.70 -2.19 2.48
CA ASP A 124 16.34 -1.67 2.53
C ASP A 124 15.34 -2.79 2.81
N PHE A 125 14.18 -2.44 3.31
CA PHE A 125 13.21 -3.41 3.79
C PHE A 125 11.80 -3.11 3.28
N MET A 126 11.08 -4.14 2.82
CA MET A 126 9.65 -4.08 2.53
C MET A 126 8.92 -5.19 3.27
N SER A 127 7.93 -4.80 4.04
CA SER A 127 7.06 -5.72 4.79
C SER A 127 5.68 -5.83 4.14
N ASP A 128 5.04 -6.97 4.34
CA ASP A 128 3.58 -7.04 4.27
C ASP A 128 2.94 -6.26 5.43
N LYS A 129 1.65 -5.90 5.30
CA LYS A 129 0.86 -5.28 6.37
C LYS A 129 0.37 -6.35 7.42
N PRO A 130 0.25 -5.98 8.67
CA PRO A 130 0.86 -4.83 9.30
C PRO A 130 2.38 -5.03 9.37
N GLY A 131 3.12 -4.00 9.09
CA GLY A 131 4.58 -4.09 9.17
C GLY A 131 5.14 -3.89 10.57
N ILE A 132 4.31 -3.38 11.47
CA ILE A 132 4.64 -3.02 12.86
C ILE A 132 3.40 -3.31 13.71
N THR A 133 3.55 -3.91 14.90
CA THR A 133 2.40 -4.29 15.74
C THR A 133 2.31 -3.58 17.08
N THR A 134 3.37 -2.86 17.51
CA THR A 134 3.37 -2.11 18.77
C THR A 134 4.03 -0.73 18.62
N LEU A 135 3.69 0.21 19.52
CA LEU A 135 4.34 1.54 19.54
C LEU A 135 5.84 1.44 19.87
N ASP A 136 6.25 0.50 20.70
CA ASP A 136 7.66 0.29 21.01
C ASP A 136 8.42 -0.17 19.76
N GLN A 137 7.88 -1.12 19.01
CA GLN A 137 8.44 -1.52 17.71
C GLN A 137 8.53 -0.32 16.75
N LEU A 138 7.49 0.51 16.72
CA LEU A 138 7.49 1.71 15.87
C LEU A 138 8.58 2.71 16.27
N ALA A 139 8.76 2.94 17.57
CA ALA A 139 9.82 3.81 18.07
C ALA A 139 11.21 3.30 17.67
N ASP A 140 11.46 2.00 17.82
CA ASP A 140 12.72 1.37 17.44
C ASP A 140 12.95 1.41 15.91
N VAL A 141 11.93 1.13 15.11
CA VAL A 141 12.02 1.21 13.64
C VAL A 141 12.35 2.63 13.20
N ARG A 142 11.66 3.65 13.76
CA ARG A 142 11.95 5.07 13.46
C ARG A 142 13.38 5.45 13.82
N ARG A 143 13.86 5.03 15.00
CA ARG A 143 15.23 5.29 15.43
C ARG A 143 16.24 4.68 14.48
N VAL A 144 16.13 3.38 14.17
CA VAL A 144 17.07 2.69 13.29
C VAL A 144 16.98 3.21 11.86
N GLN A 145 15.80 3.54 11.36
CA GLN A 145 15.61 4.17 10.06
C GLN A 145 16.33 5.52 9.99
N ALA A 146 16.20 6.35 11.04
CA ALA A 146 16.88 7.64 11.12
C ALA A 146 18.40 7.51 11.17
N GLU A 147 18.93 6.49 11.86
CA GLU A 147 20.36 6.20 11.96
C GLU A 147 20.94 5.68 10.63
N THR A 148 20.25 4.72 10.00
CA THR A 148 20.77 4.00 8.82
C THR A 148 20.42 4.66 7.49
N LYS A 149 19.40 5.52 7.46
CA LYS A 149 18.82 6.11 6.24
C LYS A 149 18.32 5.07 5.24
N ARG A 150 18.00 3.85 5.71
CA ARG A 150 17.42 2.81 4.89
C ARG A 150 15.91 2.98 4.79
N ILE A 151 15.33 2.48 3.70
CA ILE A 151 13.88 2.52 3.51
C ILE A 151 13.24 1.39 4.33
N TYR A 152 12.21 1.73 5.09
CA TYR A 152 11.28 0.79 5.69
C TYR A 152 9.93 0.98 5.02
N SER A 153 9.56 0.09 4.11
CA SER A 153 8.29 0.17 3.37
C SER A 153 7.31 -0.90 3.82
N ILE A 154 6.02 -0.59 3.76
CA ILE A 154 4.93 -1.53 4.00
C ILE A 154 4.06 -1.57 2.76
N MET A 155 3.87 -2.76 2.18
CA MET A 155 3.07 -2.92 0.98
C MET A 155 1.58 -2.99 1.31
N TYR A 156 0.90 -1.86 1.25
CA TYR A 156 -0.55 -1.78 1.40
C TYR A 156 -1.24 -2.15 0.07
N SER A 157 -1.46 -3.44 -0.15
CA SER A 157 -1.96 -3.98 -1.43
C SER A 157 -3.28 -3.35 -1.88
N GLU A 158 -4.19 -3.00 -0.96
CA GLU A 158 -5.44 -2.34 -1.31
C GLU A 158 -5.27 -0.96 -1.97
N ARG A 159 -4.13 -0.29 -1.74
CA ARG A 159 -3.77 0.93 -2.46
C ARG A 159 -2.89 0.65 -3.67
N PHE A 160 -1.86 -0.15 -3.51
CA PHE A 160 -0.82 -0.31 -4.51
C PHE A 160 -1.15 -1.31 -5.62
N GLU A 161 -2.02 -2.29 -5.34
CA GLU A 161 -2.37 -3.35 -6.29
C GLU A 161 -3.80 -3.25 -6.84
N SER A 162 -4.66 -2.38 -6.28
CA SER A 162 -5.98 -2.08 -6.83
C SER A 162 -5.89 -0.99 -7.89
N SER A 163 -6.26 -1.35 -9.12
CA SER A 163 -6.32 -0.41 -10.25
C SER A 163 -7.30 0.74 -10.02
N ALA A 164 -8.42 0.46 -9.33
CA ALA A 164 -9.40 1.48 -8.96
C ALA A 164 -8.81 2.50 -7.98
N THR A 165 -8.02 2.03 -6.99
CA THR A 165 -7.41 2.92 -6.00
C THR A 165 -6.32 3.79 -6.61
N VAL A 166 -5.46 3.22 -7.47
CA VAL A 166 -4.44 3.98 -8.21
C VAL A 166 -5.11 5.05 -9.07
N LYS A 167 -6.15 4.68 -9.84
CA LYS A 167 -6.88 5.61 -10.71
C LYS A 167 -7.60 6.71 -9.93
N ALA A 168 -8.21 6.36 -8.81
CA ALA A 168 -8.85 7.34 -7.92
C ALA A 168 -7.81 8.36 -7.39
N GLY A 169 -6.61 7.91 -7.02
CA GLY A 169 -5.51 8.81 -6.62
C GLY A 169 -5.11 9.79 -7.72
N GLU A 170 -5.03 9.33 -8.98
CA GLU A 170 -4.79 10.22 -10.13
C GLU A 170 -5.89 11.27 -10.28
N LEU A 171 -7.15 10.87 -10.15
CA LEU A 171 -8.31 11.76 -10.27
C LEU A 171 -8.36 12.79 -9.13
N VAL A 172 -8.09 12.39 -7.88
CA VAL A 172 -7.99 13.33 -6.75
C VAL A 172 -6.87 14.35 -7.00
N LYS A 173 -5.70 13.89 -7.42
CA LYS A 173 -4.57 14.76 -7.75
C LYS A 173 -4.90 15.74 -8.90
N ALA A 174 -5.75 15.33 -9.84
CA ALA A 174 -6.26 16.17 -10.93
C ALA A 174 -7.40 17.11 -10.52
N GLY A 175 -7.86 17.06 -9.26
CA GLY A 175 -8.93 17.92 -8.74
C GLY A 175 -10.36 17.49 -9.13
N ALA A 176 -10.56 16.24 -9.55
CA ALA A 176 -11.83 15.76 -10.09
C ALA A 176 -13.03 15.86 -9.13
N ILE A 177 -12.78 15.89 -7.81
CA ILE A 177 -13.81 16.01 -6.77
C ILE A 177 -13.57 17.20 -5.84
N GLY A 178 -12.71 18.15 -6.23
CA GLY A 178 -12.31 19.27 -5.38
C GLY A 178 -11.46 18.84 -4.18
N GLN A 179 -11.56 19.54 -3.05
CA GLN A 179 -10.87 19.20 -1.83
C GLN A 179 -11.51 17.96 -1.18
N VAL A 180 -10.72 16.94 -0.84
CA VAL A 180 -11.22 15.78 -0.11
C VAL A 180 -11.61 16.18 1.31
N ILE A 181 -12.80 15.73 1.75
CA ILE A 181 -13.36 16.00 3.08
C ILE A 181 -13.29 14.77 3.97
N GLN A 182 -13.66 13.61 3.40
CA GLN A 182 -13.80 12.38 4.17
C GLN A 182 -13.52 11.13 3.33
N THR A 183 -12.98 10.10 4.00
CA THR A 183 -12.97 8.73 3.48
C THR A 183 -13.84 7.82 4.33
N VAL A 184 -14.54 6.87 3.69
CA VAL A 184 -15.22 5.76 4.35
C VAL A 184 -14.66 4.46 3.79
N GLY A 185 -13.82 3.77 4.57
CA GLY A 185 -13.10 2.56 4.18
C GLY A 185 -13.68 1.31 4.83
N LEU A 186 -14.06 0.31 4.03
CA LEU A 186 -14.55 -0.98 4.50
C LEU A 186 -13.60 -2.08 4.05
N GLY A 187 -13.08 -2.86 5.01
CA GLY A 187 -12.14 -3.96 4.80
C GLY A 187 -12.68 -5.31 5.31
N PRO A 188 -13.83 -5.80 4.81
CA PRO A 188 -14.31 -7.12 5.18
C PRO A 188 -13.45 -8.21 4.55
N HIS A 189 -13.15 -9.26 5.34
CA HIS A 189 -12.33 -10.40 4.93
C HIS A 189 -13.06 -11.72 5.25
N ARG A 190 -12.61 -12.80 4.61
CA ARG A 190 -13.06 -14.15 4.92
C ARG A 190 -12.06 -14.83 5.84
N VAL A 191 -12.58 -15.39 6.95
CA VAL A 191 -11.70 -15.97 7.97
C VAL A 191 -11.06 -17.31 7.55
N HIS A 192 -11.79 -18.21 6.87
CA HIS A 192 -11.33 -19.57 6.48
C HIS A 192 -10.71 -20.35 7.64
N PRO A 193 -11.46 -20.70 8.70
CA PRO A 193 -10.90 -21.25 9.93
C PRO A 193 -10.00 -22.48 9.75
N PRO A 194 -10.31 -23.48 8.89
CA PRO A 194 -9.48 -24.69 8.78
C PRO A 194 -8.09 -24.43 8.18
N GLU A 195 -7.90 -23.28 7.53
CA GLU A 195 -6.65 -22.92 6.83
C GLU A 195 -5.78 -21.95 7.62
N ARG A 196 -6.25 -21.49 8.80
CA ARG A 196 -5.52 -20.52 9.61
C ARG A 196 -4.55 -21.19 10.56
N PRO A 197 -3.27 -20.76 10.59
CA PRO A 197 -2.30 -21.24 11.56
C PRO A 197 -2.60 -20.68 12.95
N ASP A 198 -2.08 -21.32 14.00
CA ASP A 198 -2.35 -20.98 15.41
C ASP A 198 -2.05 -19.51 15.75
N TRP A 199 -0.99 -18.95 15.18
CA TRP A 199 -0.64 -17.55 15.45
C TRP A 199 -1.70 -16.55 15.02
N PHE A 200 -2.55 -16.91 14.06
CA PHE A 200 -3.62 -16.03 13.54
C PHE A 200 -4.70 -15.74 14.60
N TRP A 201 -4.94 -16.66 15.53
CA TRP A 201 -5.97 -16.51 16.55
C TRP A 201 -5.56 -15.68 17.76
N GLU A 202 -4.27 -15.32 17.84
CA GLU A 202 -3.69 -14.61 18.97
C GLU A 202 -3.31 -13.17 18.60
N PRO A 203 -4.04 -12.15 19.11
CA PRO A 203 -3.75 -10.73 18.81
C PRO A 203 -2.31 -10.32 19.10
N ALA A 204 -1.64 -10.95 20.06
CA ALA A 204 -0.22 -10.69 20.32
C ALA A 204 0.69 -10.99 19.13
N ASN A 205 0.28 -11.87 18.21
CA ASN A 205 1.07 -12.24 17.04
C ASN A 205 0.78 -11.38 15.81
N TYR A 206 -0.44 -10.82 15.69
CA TYR A 206 -0.82 -10.03 14.50
C TYR A 206 -1.17 -8.57 14.81
N GLY A 207 -1.21 -8.19 16.09
CA GLY A 207 -1.43 -6.81 16.53
C GLY A 207 -2.89 -6.44 16.76
N GLY A 208 -3.86 -7.36 16.56
CA GLY A 208 -5.31 -7.11 16.61
C GLY A 208 -5.89 -6.68 15.26
N ILE A 209 -7.22 -6.78 15.10
CA ILE A 209 -7.89 -6.61 13.80
C ILE A 209 -7.72 -5.21 13.23
N ILE A 210 -7.73 -4.17 14.08
CA ILE A 210 -7.54 -2.79 13.62
C ILE A 210 -6.09 -2.60 13.15
N CYS A 211 -5.11 -3.08 13.92
CA CYS A 211 -3.71 -2.99 13.51
C CYS A 211 -3.44 -3.78 12.22
N ASP A 212 -3.98 -5.00 12.09
CA ASP A 212 -3.77 -5.86 10.93
C ASP A 212 -4.53 -5.36 9.69
N ILE A 213 -5.85 -5.35 9.73
CA ILE A 213 -6.65 -5.08 8.53
C ILE A 213 -6.82 -3.58 8.29
N ALA A 214 -7.17 -2.81 9.34
CA ALA A 214 -7.45 -1.39 9.15
C ALA A 214 -6.20 -0.56 8.82
N SER A 215 -4.99 -1.11 8.94
CA SER A 215 -3.78 -0.44 8.43
C SER A 215 -3.89 -0.07 6.94
N HIS A 216 -4.57 -0.87 6.12
CA HIS A 216 -4.90 -0.52 4.74
C HIS A 216 -5.77 0.74 4.64
N GLN A 217 -6.78 0.84 5.50
CA GLN A 217 -7.72 1.96 5.47
C GLN A 217 -7.09 3.23 6.04
N PHE A 218 -6.20 3.12 7.04
CA PHE A 218 -5.40 4.26 7.52
C PHE A 218 -4.45 4.78 6.45
N ASP A 219 -3.76 3.89 5.73
CA ASP A 219 -2.93 4.27 4.59
C ASP A 219 -3.75 5.02 3.53
N GLN A 220 -4.92 4.50 3.15
CA GLN A 220 -5.80 5.14 2.17
C GLN A 220 -6.40 6.45 2.69
N PHE A 221 -6.76 6.54 3.97
CA PHE A 221 -7.22 7.77 4.59
C PHE A 221 -6.17 8.88 4.47
N LEU A 222 -4.94 8.61 4.87
CA LEU A 222 -3.85 9.57 4.77
C LEU A 222 -3.55 9.96 3.32
N PHE A 223 -3.54 8.97 2.42
CA PHE A 223 -3.27 9.18 1.00
C PHE A 223 -4.30 10.09 0.32
N PHE A 224 -5.59 9.81 0.50
CA PHE A 224 -6.65 10.55 -0.17
C PHE A 224 -6.90 11.92 0.44
N THR A 225 -6.82 12.06 1.77
CA THR A 225 -7.01 13.36 2.43
C THR A 225 -5.76 14.25 2.36
N GLY A 226 -4.60 13.68 2.00
CA GLY A 226 -3.32 14.38 2.08
C GLY A 226 -2.88 14.68 3.52
N SER A 227 -3.47 13.99 4.52
CA SER A 227 -3.16 14.23 5.92
C SER A 227 -1.72 13.81 6.27
N THR A 228 -1.01 14.70 6.94
CA THR A 228 0.35 14.50 7.46
C THR A 228 0.39 14.38 8.98
N SER A 229 -0.77 14.53 9.63
CA SER A 229 -1.01 14.27 11.05
C SER A 229 -2.43 13.75 11.24
N GLY A 230 -2.66 13.05 12.34
CA GLY A 230 -3.99 12.53 12.65
C GLY A 230 -4.13 12.10 14.10
N GLU A 231 -5.38 11.94 14.52
CA GLU A 231 -5.76 11.42 15.83
C GLU A 231 -6.91 10.44 15.70
N VAL A 232 -6.94 9.43 16.56
CA VAL A 232 -8.06 8.51 16.69
C VAL A 232 -9.13 9.17 17.58
N VAL A 233 -10.34 9.33 17.03
CA VAL A 233 -11.46 9.94 17.76
C VAL A 233 -12.20 8.89 18.60
N ALA A 234 -12.43 7.71 18.01
CA ALA A 234 -13.05 6.57 18.68
C ALA A 234 -12.68 5.27 17.96
N SER A 235 -12.63 4.18 18.71
CA SER A 235 -12.44 2.84 18.16
C SER A 235 -13.08 1.78 19.05
N GLN A 236 -13.49 0.67 18.44
CA GLN A 236 -13.98 -0.51 19.16
C GLN A 236 -13.59 -1.80 18.44
N VAL A 237 -13.48 -2.87 19.22
CA VAL A 237 -13.27 -4.24 18.72
C VAL A 237 -14.22 -5.21 19.41
N ARG A 238 -14.55 -6.30 18.72
CA ARG A 238 -15.42 -7.35 19.23
C ARG A 238 -14.94 -8.72 18.79
N ASN A 239 -15.32 -9.74 19.57
CA ASN A 239 -15.41 -11.11 19.13
C ASN A 239 -16.89 -11.52 19.18
N VAL A 240 -17.51 -11.64 18.00
CA VAL A 240 -18.96 -11.89 17.87
C VAL A 240 -19.25 -13.35 17.61
N HIS A 241 -18.37 -14.07 16.89
CA HIS A 241 -18.71 -15.39 16.34
C HIS A 241 -17.61 -16.44 16.52
N HIS A 242 -16.55 -16.16 17.28
CA HIS A 242 -15.44 -17.11 17.50
C HIS A 242 -15.19 -17.32 19.00
N PRO A 243 -16.16 -17.87 19.77
CA PRO A 243 -16.02 -18.04 21.21
C PRO A 243 -14.92 -19.04 21.59
N GLU A 244 -14.55 -19.95 20.67
CA GLU A 244 -13.43 -20.89 20.83
C GLU A 244 -12.07 -20.22 20.85
N HIS A 245 -11.99 -18.99 20.34
CA HIS A 245 -10.80 -18.13 20.37
C HIS A 245 -11.12 -16.82 21.11
N PRO A 246 -11.23 -16.81 22.43
CA PRO A 246 -11.84 -15.70 23.21
C PRO A 246 -11.06 -14.39 23.13
N ARG A 247 -9.80 -14.42 22.70
CA ARG A 247 -8.97 -13.22 22.47
C ARG A 247 -9.01 -12.72 21.03
N PHE A 248 -9.49 -13.53 20.11
CA PHE A 248 -9.60 -13.14 18.70
C PHE A 248 -10.56 -11.98 18.54
N GLU A 249 -10.32 -11.17 17.53
CA GLU A 249 -11.17 -10.04 17.18
C GLU A 249 -11.67 -10.25 15.74
N ASP A 250 -12.98 -10.38 15.59
CA ASP A 250 -13.60 -10.62 14.28
C ASP A 250 -14.31 -9.37 13.72
N PHE A 251 -14.37 -8.30 14.51
CA PHE A 251 -14.93 -7.01 14.12
C PHE A 251 -14.15 -5.86 14.75
N GLY A 252 -14.00 -4.77 14.00
CA GLY A 252 -13.45 -3.51 14.50
C GLY A 252 -13.90 -2.33 13.65
N ASP A 253 -14.09 -1.17 14.30
CA ASP A 253 -14.29 0.09 13.60
C ASP A 253 -13.57 1.26 14.26
N VAL A 254 -13.36 2.32 13.50
CA VAL A 254 -12.59 3.48 13.93
C VAL A 254 -13.15 4.75 13.30
N MET A 255 -13.20 5.83 14.09
CA MET A 255 -13.30 7.20 13.61
C MET A 255 -11.94 7.88 13.76
N VAL A 256 -11.44 8.48 12.70
CA VAL A 256 -10.13 9.18 12.65
C VAL A 256 -10.29 10.58 12.10
N ARG A 257 -9.49 11.52 12.60
CA ARG A 257 -9.39 12.90 12.13
C ARG A 257 -7.94 13.19 11.75
N GLY A 258 -7.72 13.79 10.59
CA GLY A 258 -6.43 14.32 10.16
C GLY A 258 -6.49 15.80 9.86
N ASN A 259 -5.34 16.39 9.58
CA ASN A 259 -5.27 17.81 9.17
C ASN A 259 -5.78 18.07 7.76
N GLY A 260 -6.03 17.02 6.95
CA GLY A 260 -6.59 17.13 5.59
C GLY A 260 -8.02 16.60 5.44
N GLY A 261 -8.63 16.01 6.51
CA GLY A 261 -9.98 15.47 6.45
C GLY A 261 -10.27 14.48 7.57
N THR A 262 -11.42 13.78 7.46
CA THR A 262 -11.85 12.77 8.43
C THR A 262 -11.96 11.39 7.80
N GLY A 263 -12.00 10.34 8.61
CA GLY A 263 -12.18 8.97 8.13
C GLY A 263 -13.08 8.14 9.04
N TYR A 264 -13.87 7.25 8.43
CA TYR A 264 -14.51 6.14 9.11
C TYR A 264 -14.01 4.83 8.51
N ILE A 265 -13.68 3.89 9.35
CA ILE A 265 -13.08 2.60 9.00
C ILE A 265 -13.88 1.49 9.68
N ARG A 266 -14.24 0.45 8.92
CA ARG A 266 -14.77 -0.81 9.47
C ARG A 266 -14.01 -1.97 8.87
N VAL A 267 -13.62 -2.91 9.72
CA VAL A 267 -12.96 -4.16 9.34
C VAL A 267 -13.63 -5.34 10.02
N ASP A 268 -13.72 -6.45 9.33
CA ASP A 268 -14.38 -7.64 9.87
C ASP A 268 -13.93 -8.94 9.17
N TRP A 269 -14.22 -10.07 9.81
CA TRP A 269 -13.97 -11.41 9.29
C TRP A 269 -15.27 -12.13 8.86
N PHE A 270 -16.29 -11.36 8.43
CA PHE A 270 -17.63 -11.88 8.14
C PHE A 270 -17.95 -12.01 6.64
N THR A 271 -16.98 -11.98 5.76
CA THR A 271 -17.24 -12.21 4.33
C THR A 271 -17.75 -13.65 4.12
N PRO A 272 -18.99 -13.83 3.63
CA PRO A 272 -19.61 -15.15 3.50
C PRO A 272 -18.99 -15.97 2.36
N ALA A 273 -19.07 -17.30 2.47
CA ALA A 273 -18.53 -18.23 1.46
C ALA A 273 -19.16 -18.04 0.06
N GLY A 274 -20.40 -17.54 -0.02
CA GLY A 274 -21.08 -17.28 -1.29
C GLY A 274 -20.53 -16.09 -2.09
N LEU A 275 -19.69 -15.22 -1.50
CA LEU A 275 -19.01 -14.17 -2.26
C LEU A 275 -17.88 -14.80 -3.11
N PRO A 276 -17.74 -14.46 -4.41
CA PRO A 276 -16.72 -15.07 -5.28
C PRO A 276 -15.29 -14.59 -4.99
N THR A 277 -15.12 -13.61 -4.10
CA THR A 277 -13.83 -13.04 -3.68
C THR A 277 -13.61 -13.25 -2.18
N TRP A 278 -12.38 -13.02 -1.70
CA TRP A 278 -12.00 -13.14 -0.30
C TRP A 278 -12.58 -12.02 0.59
N GLY A 279 -13.02 -10.91 -0.02
CA GLY A 279 -13.61 -9.76 0.63
C GLY A 279 -14.34 -8.85 -0.35
N ASP A 280 -15.16 -7.93 0.17
CA ASP A 280 -15.85 -6.86 -0.57
C ASP A 280 -15.29 -5.51 -0.09
N GLY A 281 -14.02 -5.27 -0.37
CA GLY A 281 -13.33 -4.04 0.01
C GLY A 281 -13.93 -2.83 -0.69
N ARG A 282 -14.36 -1.83 0.09
CA ARG A 282 -14.97 -0.61 -0.42
C ARG A 282 -14.30 0.63 0.13
N LEU A 283 -14.31 1.69 -0.68
CA LEU A 283 -13.85 2.99 -0.27
C LEU A 283 -14.72 4.06 -0.92
N THR A 284 -15.27 4.96 -0.10
CA THR A 284 -15.86 6.20 -0.58
C THR A 284 -14.90 7.35 -0.28
N VAL A 285 -14.64 8.20 -1.26
CA VAL A 285 -13.84 9.42 -1.12
C VAL A 285 -14.75 10.60 -1.43
N LEU A 286 -15.12 11.36 -0.41
CA LEU A 286 -15.98 12.55 -0.52
C LEU A 286 -15.13 13.80 -0.67
N GLY A 287 -15.42 14.60 -1.68
CA GLY A 287 -14.82 15.91 -1.91
C GLY A 287 -15.87 17.04 -1.96
N THR A 288 -15.41 18.28 -2.10
CA THR A 288 -16.29 19.48 -2.19
C THR A 288 -17.11 19.54 -3.45
N ASP A 289 -16.64 18.95 -4.54
CA ASP A 289 -17.25 19.09 -5.87
C ASP A 289 -17.78 17.74 -6.43
N GLY A 290 -17.68 16.66 -5.63
CA GLY A 290 -18.14 15.35 -6.00
C GLY A 290 -17.63 14.27 -5.05
N TYR A 291 -17.84 13.02 -5.43
CA TYR A 291 -17.31 11.88 -4.68
C TYR A 291 -16.98 10.71 -5.61
N MET A 292 -16.20 9.78 -5.08
CA MET A 292 -15.89 8.52 -5.74
C MET A 292 -16.27 7.33 -4.84
N GLU A 293 -16.79 6.27 -5.47
CA GLU A 293 -16.97 4.96 -4.84
C GLU A 293 -16.08 3.94 -5.54
N LEU A 294 -15.22 3.29 -4.75
CA LEU A 294 -14.39 2.19 -5.18
C LEU A 294 -14.97 0.88 -4.65
N ARG A 295 -15.22 -0.08 -5.53
CA ARG A 295 -15.55 -1.47 -5.22
C ARG A 295 -14.37 -2.30 -5.67
N LYS A 296 -13.48 -2.56 -4.73
CA LYS A 296 -12.29 -3.37 -4.98
C LYS A 296 -12.71 -4.84 -5.03
N TYR A 297 -12.21 -5.57 -6.00
CA TYR A 297 -12.36 -7.02 -6.15
C TYR A 297 -13.72 -7.50 -6.66
N VAL A 298 -14.85 -6.87 -6.35
CA VAL A 298 -16.18 -7.31 -6.78
C VAL A 298 -17.18 -6.16 -6.81
N ASP A 299 -18.10 -6.18 -7.79
CA ASP A 299 -19.29 -5.32 -7.83
C ASP A 299 -20.55 -6.19 -7.64
N ILE A 300 -21.00 -6.30 -6.40
CA ILE A 300 -22.19 -7.13 -6.06
C ILE A 300 -23.51 -6.58 -6.64
N GLY A 301 -23.55 -5.31 -7.06
CA GLY A 301 -24.69 -4.69 -7.73
C GLY A 301 -24.62 -4.75 -9.25
N GLY A 302 -23.53 -5.28 -9.81
CA GLY A 302 -23.29 -5.38 -11.25
C GLY A 302 -23.43 -6.81 -11.78
N SER A 303 -23.32 -6.93 -13.11
CA SER A 303 -23.33 -8.24 -13.81
C SER A 303 -21.96 -8.91 -13.87
N THR A 304 -20.87 -8.20 -13.53
CA THR A 304 -19.49 -8.69 -13.60
C THR A 304 -19.06 -9.30 -12.27
N LYS A 305 -18.47 -10.49 -12.32
CA LYS A 305 -17.85 -11.17 -11.18
C LYS A 305 -16.36 -10.83 -11.14
N GLY A 306 -15.92 -10.18 -10.06
CA GLY A 306 -14.52 -9.81 -9.85
C GLY A 306 -14.09 -8.54 -10.58
N GLY A 307 -12.90 -8.03 -10.23
CA GLY A 307 -12.27 -6.84 -10.79
C GLY A 307 -12.46 -5.55 -10.00
N ASP A 308 -11.66 -4.57 -10.33
CA ASP A 308 -11.66 -3.25 -9.69
C ASP A 308 -12.66 -2.32 -10.38
N HIS A 309 -13.55 -1.71 -9.59
CA HIS A 309 -14.58 -0.80 -10.09
C HIS A 309 -14.45 0.57 -9.43
N LEU A 310 -14.47 1.62 -10.25
CA LEU A 310 -14.45 3.02 -9.81
C LEU A 310 -15.64 3.76 -10.41
N ILE A 311 -16.42 4.39 -9.55
CA ILE A 311 -17.54 5.23 -9.91
C ILE A 311 -17.23 6.65 -9.44
N LEU A 312 -17.21 7.62 -10.37
CA LEU A 312 -17.07 9.04 -10.11
C LEU A 312 -18.45 9.69 -10.24
N VAL A 313 -18.79 10.51 -9.26
CA VAL A 313 -19.98 11.38 -9.30
C VAL A 313 -19.51 12.81 -9.12
N ASP A 314 -19.73 13.64 -10.12
CA ASP A 314 -19.37 15.06 -10.15
C ASP A 314 -20.53 15.91 -10.70
N GLN A 315 -20.29 17.19 -10.93
CA GLN A 315 -21.31 18.13 -11.45
C GLN A 315 -21.82 17.77 -12.86
N LYS A 316 -21.16 16.84 -13.57
CA LYS A 316 -21.55 16.38 -14.93
C LYS A 316 -22.39 15.11 -14.87
N GLY A 317 -22.44 14.42 -13.73
CA GLY A 317 -23.22 13.20 -13.53
C GLY A 317 -22.41 12.04 -12.99
N VAL A 318 -22.84 10.82 -13.32
CA VAL A 318 -22.26 9.56 -12.84
C VAL A 318 -21.43 8.92 -13.95
N THR A 319 -20.17 8.65 -13.68
CA THR A 319 -19.25 8.02 -14.63
C THR A 319 -18.65 6.76 -14.02
N ARG A 320 -18.77 5.62 -14.71
CA ARG A 320 -17.99 4.42 -14.41
C ARG A 320 -16.63 4.54 -15.12
N VAL A 321 -15.57 4.68 -14.34
CA VAL A 321 -14.21 4.89 -14.85
C VAL A 321 -13.58 3.55 -15.24
N ASP A 322 -12.95 3.48 -16.42
CA ASP A 322 -12.20 2.28 -16.84
C ASP A 322 -10.88 2.17 -16.10
N CYS A 323 -10.69 1.06 -15.40
CA CYS A 323 -9.51 0.76 -14.61
C CYS A 323 -8.67 -0.42 -15.17
N LYS A 324 -9.01 -0.95 -16.37
CA LYS A 324 -8.40 -2.19 -16.89
C LYS A 324 -6.90 -2.11 -17.15
N ASN A 325 -6.42 -0.97 -17.64
CA ASN A 325 -5.03 -0.78 -18.07
C ASN A 325 -4.27 0.22 -17.19
N VAL A 326 -4.68 0.38 -15.94
CA VAL A 326 -4.00 1.27 -15.01
C VAL A 326 -2.69 0.63 -14.57
N GLU A 327 -1.58 1.32 -14.83
CA GLU A 327 -0.27 0.91 -14.34
C GLU A 327 -0.23 0.99 -12.81
N LYS A 328 0.36 -0.03 -12.17
CA LYS A 328 0.58 -0.07 -10.72
C LYS A 328 2.04 0.27 -10.44
N PRO A 329 2.37 1.53 -10.15
CA PRO A 329 3.75 2.01 -10.20
C PRO A 329 4.60 1.61 -9.00
N TYR A 330 3.99 1.12 -7.91
CA TYR A 330 4.65 0.93 -6.62
C TYR A 330 5.96 0.12 -6.71
N GLY A 331 5.95 -1.05 -7.35
CA GLY A 331 7.15 -1.88 -7.43
C GLY A 331 8.32 -1.19 -8.13
N ARG A 332 8.04 -0.49 -9.24
CA ARG A 332 9.04 0.29 -9.96
C ARG A 332 9.53 1.48 -9.13
N GLN A 333 8.61 2.22 -8.51
CA GLN A 333 8.96 3.33 -7.64
C GLN A 333 9.80 2.87 -6.44
N LEU A 334 9.48 1.76 -5.79
CA LEU A 334 10.29 1.22 -4.70
C LEU A 334 11.70 0.83 -5.16
N VAL A 335 11.83 0.17 -6.31
CA VAL A 335 13.16 -0.15 -6.89
C VAL A 335 13.93 1.13 -7.19
N ASP A 336 13.30 2.14 -7.78
CA ASP A 336 13.90 3.45 -8.04
C ASP A 336 14.31 4.15 -6.74
N ASP A 337 13.47 4.10 -5.71
CA ASP A 337 13.74 4.72 -4.40
C ASP A 337 14.95 4.07 -3.70
N VAL A 338 15.05 2.73 -3.75
CA VAL A 338 16.22 2.01 -3.20
C VAL A 338 17.50 2.42 -3.91
N LEU A 339 17.48 2.55 -5.24
CA LEU A 339 18.66 2.87 -6.05
C LEU A 339 19.07 4.35 -5.94
N ASN A 340 18.09 5.26 -5.87
CA ASN A 340 18.32 6.71 -5.93
C ASN A 340 18.18 7.40 -4.57
N ARG A 341 17.82 6.66 -3.51
CA ARG A 341 17.59 7.18 -2.15
C ARG A 341 16.48 8.25 -2.13
N THR A 342 15.38 7.97 -2.84
CA THR A 342 14.16 8.79 -2.88
C THR A 342 13.02 8.11 -2.13
N GLU A 343 11.85 8.75 -2.03
CA GLU A 343 10.66 8.25 -1.33
C GLU A 343 9.40 8.45 -2.19
N THR A 344 9.47 8.06 -3.47
CA THR A 344 8.39 8.30 -4.43
C THR A 344 7.26 7.27 -4.35
N ALA A 345 7.57 6.05 -3.93
CA ALA A 345 6.59 4.99 -3.70
C ALA A 345 5.71 5.30 -2.49
N MET A 346 6.35 5.67 -1.39
CA MET A 346 5.72 6.05 -0.13
C MET A 346 6.75 6.72 0.76
N THR A 347 6.43 7.89 1.32
CA THR A 347 7.34 8.55 2.27
C THR A 347 7.42 7.79 3.58
N GLN A 348 8.58 7.83 4.26
CA GLN A 348 8.75 7.21 5.57
C GLN A 348 7.79 7.82 6.61
N ALA A 349 7.53 9.13 6.51
CA ALA A 349 6.56 9.82 7.36
C ALA A 349 5.15 9.22 7.21
N HIS A 350 4.68 9.00 5.98
CA HIS A 350 3.37 8.39 5.71
C HIS A 350 3.31 6.94 6.22
N CYS A 351 4.34 6.14 5.91
CA CYS A 351 4.43 4.74 6.33
C CYS A 351 4.29 4.59 7.85
N PHE A 352 5.04 5.40 8.59
CA PHE A 352 5.04 5.35 10.05
C PHE A 352 3.77 5.95 10.67
N LEU A 353 3.20 7.01 10.09
CA LEU A 353 1.95 7.60 10.58
C LEU A 353 0.76 6.64 10.39
N ALA A 354 0.68 5.94 9.27
CA ALA A 354 -0.37 4.95 9.03
C ALA A 354 -0.35 3.85 10.10
N MET A 355 0.83 3.31 10.42
CA MET A 355 0.97 2.31 11.48
C MET A 355 0.74 2.88 12.87
N GLU A 356 1.21 4.10 13.15
CA GLU A 356 0.97 4.74 14.43
C GLU A 356 -0.53 4.88 14.72
N LEU A 357 -1.30 5.38 13.76
CA LEU A 357 -2.75 5.53 13.90
C LEU A 357 -3.44 4.17 14.06
N ALA A 358 -3.04 3.15 13.30
CA ALA A 358 -3.60 1.81 13.41
C ALA A 358 -3.32 1.17 14.79
N ILE A 359 -2.09 1.28 15.29
CA ILE A 359 -1.71 0.74 16.59
C ILE A 359 -2.40 1.51 17.73
N ARG A 360 -2.47 2.86 17.67
CA ARG A 360 -3.17 3.67 18.65
C ARG A 360 -4.67 3.35 18.68
N ALA A 361 -5.30 3.19 17.51
CA ALA A 361 -6.69 2.80 17.41
C ALA A 361 -6.94 1.42 18.03
N GLN A 362 -6.06 0.46 17.81
CA GLN A 362 -6.14 -0.86 18.43
C GLN A 362 -6.00 -0.79 19.95
N GLN A 363 -5.04 0.02 20.47
CA GLN A 363 -4.82 0.16 21.91
C GLN A 363 -5.95 0.90 22.63
N MET A 364 -6.58 1.89 21.96
CA MET A 364 -7.69 2.68 22.51
C MET A 364 -9.04 1.98 22.37
N ALA A 365 -9.11 0.88 21.61
CA ALA A 365 -10.37 0.26 21.26
C ALA A 365 -11.14 -0.24 22.47
N ASN A 366 -12.40 0.20 22.59
CA ASN A 366 -13.34 -0.37 23.54
C ASN A 366 -13.64 -1.82 23.14
N ARG A 367 -13.42 -2.76 24.07
CA ARG A 367 -13.86 -4.14 23.91
C ARG A 367 -15.34 -4.25 24.26
N VAL A 368 -16.18 -4.33 23.24
CA VAL A 368 -17.62 -4.46 23.42
C VAL A 368 -17.95 -5.94 23.54
N ALA A 369 -18.69 -6.29 24.60
CA ALA A 369 -19.19 -7.67 24.79
C ALA A 369 -20.00 -8.09 23.57
N GLY A 370 -19.79 -9.34 23.14
CA GLY A 370 -20.53 -9.96 22.02
C GLY A 370 -21.93 -10.33 22.39
#